data_41381f3fe887d8341669f77be5d776f8
#
_entry.id   41381f3fe887d8341669f77be5d776f8
#
_cell.length_a   1.000
_cell.length_b   1.000
_cell.length_c   1.000
_cell.angle_alpha   90.00
_cell.angle_beta   90.00
_cell.angle_gamma   90.00
#
_symmetry.space_group_name_H-M   'P 1'
#
loop_
_entity.id
_entity.type
_entity.pdbx_description
1 polymer ?
#
loop_
_entity_poly.entity_id
_entity_poly.type
_entity_poly.pdbx_seq_one_letter_code
_entity_poly.pdbx_strand_id
1 'polypeptide(L)'
;MTIKDIAKQCSVSVSTVSRVLNDRPDVSEDVRRKVLSAIKNSNYIPNNSARDLVRTKSDAVGLVVRGVSNPFYTDIIRAIERTITDAGFTMVMQQIGTCDDEVKCGAVMEREKRLQGIVFLGGRFDYTPADLAMLNVPFVCCSYSNRYGTLIEGEYSSVSIADGDTAQQAVEELYRHGHRRIAALISRPNDQSISQLRYEGYVQALESHGIPVDPELVISTGGFDVRDAYSAVKAALERGADFTALFAIADSMAIGAMRALMDAGKRIPEDCSVIAIDGLELSAYIEPPLTTLCQPMEEMGRRSAEILLDMVRHKGSHACELLPTTLRQGRSVAAPR
;
A
#
# COMPACT_ATOMS: atom_id res chain seq x y z
N MET A 1 -14.53 13.86 -33.41
CA MET A 1 -14.66 12.91 -34.54
C MET A 1 -15.16 11.59 -34.00
N THR A 2 -16.06 10.89 -34.72
CA THR A 2 -16.68 9.62 -34.29
C THR A 2 -16.25 8.47 -35.20
N ILE A 3 -16.50 7.22 -34.79
CA ILE A 3 -16.28 6.04 -35.67
C ILE A 3 -17.04 6.13 -36.98
N LYS A 4 -18.21 6.79 -36.99
CA LYS A 4 -19.01 7.03 -38.20
C LYS A 4 -18.30 7.99 -39.16
N ASP A 5 -17.58 9.00 -38.63
CA ASP A 5 -16.84 9.94 -39.47
C ASP A 5 -15.62 9.27 -40.11
N ILE A 6 -14.90 8.41 -39.37
CA ILE A 6 -13.81 7.58 -39.92
C ILE A 6 -14.34 6.64 -41.02
N ALA A 7 -15.46 5.97 -40.77
CA ALA A 7 -16.09 5.07 -41.74
C ALA A 7 -16.43 5.82 -43.04
N LYS A 8 -17.02 7.03 -42.91
CA LYS A 8 -17.35 7.89 -44.04
C LYS A 8 -16.10 8.36 -44.80
N GLN A 9 -15.06 8.80 -44.10
CA GLN A 9 -13.79 9.25 -44.68
C GLN A 9 -13.07 8.15 -45.44
N CYS A 10 -13.15 6.91 -44.96
CA CYS A 10 -12.53 5.75 -45.60
C CYS A 10 -13.44 5.06 -46.61
N SER A 11 -14.69 5.49 -46.76
CA SER A 11 -15.70 4.86 -47.63
C SER A 11 -15.90 3.38 -47.30
N VAL A 12 -15.98 3.05 -46.01
CA VAL A 12 -16.21 1.70 -45.49
C VAL A 12 -17.35 1.70 -44.47
N SER A 13 -17.82 0.53 -44.08
CA SER A 13 -18.84 0.43 -43.03
C SER A 13 -18.23 0.68 -41.63
N VAL A 14 -19.06 1.10 -40.68
CA VAL A 14 -18.66 1.23 -39.27
C VAL A 14 -18.17 -0.12 -38.73
N SER A 15 -18.77 -1.23 -39.15
CA SER A 15 -18.32 -2.58 -38.77
C SER A 15 -16.93 -2.90 -39.33
N THR A 16 -16.57 -2.42 -40.50
CA THR A 16 -15.23 -2.59 -41.09
C THR A 16 -14.20 -1.80 -40.28
N VAL A 17 -14.48 -0.54 -39.90
CA VAL A 17 -13.60 0.24 -39.01
C VAL A 17 -13.42 -0.46 -37.67
N SER A 18 -14.48 -0.98 -37.08
CA SER A 18 -14.44 -1.74 -35.84
C SER A 18 -13.58 -3.01 -35.95
N ARG A 19 -13.65 -3.73 -37.08
CA ARG A 19 -12.82 -4.92 -37.34
C ARG A 19 -11.35 -4.56 -37.47
N VAL A 20 -11.00 -3.45 -38.10
CA VAL A 20 -9.62 -2.95 -38.20
C VAL A 20 -9.08 -2.58 -36.80
N LEU A 21 -9.89 -1.86 -36.01
CA LEU A 21 -9.52 -1.48 -34.62
C LEU A 21 -9.33 -2.70 -33.67
N ASN A 22 -9.99 -3.83 -34.03
CA ASN A 22 -9.91 -5.08 -33.27
C ASN A 22 -8.94 -6.10 -33.91
N ASP A 23 -8.13 -5.66 -34.86
CA ASP A 23 -7.11 -6.48 -35.55
C ASP A 23 -7.64 -7.80 -36.11
N ARG A 24 -8.89 -7.78 -36.63
CA ARG A 24 -9.50 -8.97 -37.22
C ARG A 24 -8.81 -9.34 -38.54
N PRO A 25 -8.49 -10.63 -38.76
CA PRO A 25 -7.78 -11.07 -39.98
C PRO A 25 -8.60 -11.00 -41.26
N ASP A 26 -9.91 -10.83 -41.15
CA ASP A 26 -10.88 -10.85 -42.28
C ASP A 26 -11.00 -9.47 -42.99
N VAL A 27 -10.06 -8.54 -42.76
CA VAL A 27 -9.99 -7.23 -43.42
C VAL A 27 -8.75 -7.16 -44.30
N SER A 28 -8.91 -6.75 -45.56
CA SER A 28 -7.78 -6.61 -46.49
C SER A 28 -6.76 -5.57 -46.01
N GLU A 29 -5.46 -5.80 -46.30
CA GLU A 29 -4.38 -4.92 -45.88
C GLU A 29 -4.51 -3.48 -46.40
N ASP A 30 -5.12 -3.30 -47.60
CA ASP A 30 -5.34 -1.96 -48.13
C ASP A 30 -6.39 -1.18 -47.35
N VAL A 31 -7.48 -1.83 -46.96
CA VAL A 31 -8.50 -1.23 -46.09
C VAL A 31 -7.92 -0.98 -44.70
N ARG A 32 -7.17 -1.91 -44.16
CA ARG A 32 -6.50 -1.76 -42.85
C ARG A 32 -5.59 -0.53 -42.83
N ARG A 33 -4.69 -0.39 -43.80
CA ARG A 33 -3.81 0.78 -43.92
C ARG A 33 -4.59 2.09 -44.06
N LYS A 34 -5.63 2.11 -44.89
CA LYS A 34 -6.46 3.31 -45.12
C LYS A 34 -7.13 3.77 -43.81
N VAL A 35 -7.73 2.85 -43.05
CA VAL A 35 -8.42 3.14 -41.79
C VAL A 35 -7.44 3.58 -40.72
N LEU A 36 -6.32 2.89 -40.52
CA LEU A 36 -5.29 3.25 -39.54
C LEU A 36 -4.68 4.62 -39.83
N SER A 37 -4.43 4.95 -41.11
CA SER A 37 -3.96 6.27 -41.52
C SER A 37 -4.97 7.37 -41.22
N ALA A 38 -6.25 7.14 -41.48
CA ALA A 38 -7.33 8.08 -41.18
C ALA A 38 -7.43 8.32 -39.65
N ILE A 39 -7.37 7.27 -38.85
CA ILE A 39 -7.38 7.34 -37.39
C ILE A 39 -6.18 8.19 -36.89
N LYS A 40 -4.97 7.90 -37.36
CA LYS A 40 -3.75 8.61 -36.97
C LYS A 40 -3.81 10.10 -37.34
N ASN A 41 -4.28 10.43 -38.56
CA ASN A 41 -4.34 11.81 -39.05
C ASN A 41 -5.44 12.64 -38.39
N SER A 42 -6.43 11.99 -37.81
CA SER A 42 -7.60 12.67 -37.23
C SER A 42 -7.56 12.73 -35.69
N ASN A 43 -6.50 12.21 -35.05
CA ASN A 43 -6.41 12.05 -33.59
C ASN A 43 -7.68 11.39 -33.01
N TYR A 44 -8.29 10.48 -33.76
CA TYR A 44 -9.48 9.77 -33.30
C TYR A 44 -9.11 8.79 -32.20
N ILE A 45 -9.69 8.97 -31.02
CA ILE A 45 -9.58 8.03 -29.90
C ILE A 45 -10.81 7.12 -29.93
N PRO A 46 -10.65 5.80 -30.10
CA PRO A 46 -11.77 4.86 -30.06
C PRO A 46 -12.51 4.95 -28.71
N ASN A 47 -13.82 5.09 -28.75
CA ASN A 47 -14.64 5.05 -27.55
C ASN A 47 -14.81 3.58 -27.11
N ASN A 48 -14.08 3.17 -26.09
CA ASN A 48 -14.13 1.82 -25.55
C ASN A 48 -15.49 1.51 -24.89
N SER A 49 -16.25 2.50 -24.44
CA SER A 49 -17.56 2.30 -23.80
C SER A 49 -18.56 1.55 -24.67
N ALA A 50 -18.51 1.72 -26.01
CA ALA A 50 -19.35 0.95 -26.96
C ALA A 50 -18.85 -0.49 -27.13
N ARG A 51 -17.56 -0.74 -26.89
CA ARG A 51 -16.93 -2.06 -26.94
C ARG A 51 -17.25 -2.86 -25.67
N ASP A 52 -17.29 -2.19 -24.53
CA ASP A 52 -17.58 -2.78 -23.21
C ASP A 52 -19.05 -3.20 -23.08
N LEU A 53 -19.96 -2.59 -23.85
CA LEU A 53 -21.37 -3.01 -23.90
C LEU A 53 -21.59 -4.39 -24.54
N VAL A 54 -20.66 -4.86 -25.36
CA VAL A 54 -20.76 -6.15 -26.08
C VAL A 54 -19.93 -7.26 -25.41
N ARG A 55 -18.93 -6.89 -24.59
CA ARG A 55 -18.11 -7.86 -23.83
C ARG A 55 -18.82 -8.24 -22.53
N THR A 56 -19.03 -9.52 -22.32
CA THR A 56 -19.59 -10.10 -21.08
C THR A 56 -18.61 -10.02 -19.90
N LYS A 57 -17.29 -9.84 -20.16
CA LYS A 57 -16.23 -9.62 -19.14
C LYS A 57 -15.34 -8.47 -19.61
N SER A 58 -14.97 -7.58 -18.70
CA SER A 58 -13.91 -6.60 -18.95
C SER A 58 -12.55 -7.21 -18.60
N ASP A 59 -11.46 -6.76 -19.24
CA ASP A 59 -10.10 -7.15 -18.85
C ASP A 59 -9.60 -6.17 -17.75
N ALA A 60 -10.42 -5.91 -16.73
CA ALA A 60 -10.14 -4.94 -15.68
C ALA A 60 -9.97 -5.61 -14.31
N VAL A 61 -8.98 -5.13 -13.56
CA VAL A 61 -8.69 -5.49 -12.17
C VAL A 61 -8.80 -4.24 -11.31
N GLY A 62 -9.43 -4.34 -10.15
CA GLY A 62 -9.57 -3.26 -9.19
C GLY A 62 -8.36 -3.16 -8.25
N LEU A 63 -8.01 -1.94 -7.88
CA LEU A 63 -7.13 -1.64 -6.75
C LEU A 63 -7.85 -0.65 -5.83
N VAL A 64 -8.21 -1.10 -4.64
CA VAL A 64 -8.78 -0.24 -3.60
C VAL A 64 -7.67 0.10 -2.60
N VAL A 65 -7.38 1.40 -2.45
CA VAL A 65 -6.32 1.89 -1.55
C VAL A 65 -6.98 2.61 -0.38
N ARG A 66 -6.76 2.11 0.82
CA ARG A 66 -7.28 2.69 2.06
C ARG A 66 -6.24 3.58 2.73
N GLY A 67 -6.55 4.88 2.86
CA GLY A 67 -5.63 5.88 3.39
C GLY A 67 -4.75 6.50 2.31
N VAL A 68 -5.13 7.71 1.88
CA VAL A 68 -4.64 8.38 0.66
C VAL A 68 -3.23 8.95 0.80
N SER A 69 -2.80 9.28 2.04
CA SER A 69 -1.62 10.12 2.28
C SER A 69 -0.35 9.35 2.63
N ASN A 70 -0.37 8.02 2.66
CA ASN A 70 0.80 7.26 3.06
C ASN A 70 1.77 7.03 1.90
N PRO A 71 2.96 7.67 1.88
CA PRO A 71 3.96 7.49 0.82
C PRO A 71 4.40 6.03 0.62
N PHE A 72 4.27 5.21 1.67
CA PHE A 72 4.55 3.77 1.65
C PHE A 72 3.83 3.04 0.51
N TYR A 73 2.62 3.45 0.15
CA TYR A 73 1.85 2.78 -0.90
C TYR A 73 2.34 3.06 -2.33
N THR A 74 3.15 4.09 -2.53
CA THR A 74 3.53 4.54 -3.89
C THR A 74 4.22 3.45 -4.71
N ASP A 75 5.23 2.79 -4.14
CA ASP A 75 6.00 1.76 -4.86
C ASP A 75 5.20 0.45 -4.98
N ILE A 76 4.37 0.14 -4.00
CA ILE A 76 3.43 -1.00 -4.06
C ILE A 76 2.44 -0.81 -5.22
N ILE A 77 1.80 0.37 -5.32
CA ILE A 77 0.84 0.69 -6.39
C ILE A 77 1.51 0.58 -7.76
N ARG A 78 2.72 1.14 -7.91
CA ARG A 78 3.49 1.07 -9.16
C ARG A 78 3.82 -0.37 -9.57
N ALA A 79 4.18 -1.22 -8.61
CA ALA A 79 4.49 -2.62 -8.86
C ALA A 79 3.23 -3.41 -9.25
N ILE A 80 2.10 -3.17 -8.57
CA ILE A 80 0.80 -3.76 -8.92
C ILE A 80 0.40 -3.35 -10.34
N GLU A 81 0.43 -2.05 -10.66
CA GLU A 81 0.06 -1.51 -11.96
C GLU A 81 0.88 -2.13 -13.09
N ARG A 82 2.22 -2.16 -12.93
CA ARG A 82 3.12 -2.76 -13.90
C ARG A 82 2.79 -4.23 -14.15
N THR A 83 2.66 -5.03 -13.08
CA THR A 83 2.40 -6.46 -13.19
C THR A 83 1.05 -6.76 -13.85
N ILE A 84 0.02 -6.00 -13.52
CA ILE A 84 -1.32 -6.12 -14.10
C ILE A 84 -1.31 -5.72 -15.59
N THR A 85 -0.63 -4.62 -15.93
CA THR A 85 -0.55 -4.11 -17.30
C THR A 85 0.26 -5.04 -18.20
N ASP A 86 1.40 -5.55 -17.73
CA ASP A 86 2.23 -6.54 -18.45
C ASP A 86 1.47 -7.83 -18.70
N ALA A 87 0.53 -8.19 -17.85
CA ALA A 87 -0.36 -9.32 -18.03
C ALA A 87 -1.53 -9.06 -19.00
N GLY A 88 -1.65 -7.86 -19.56
CA GLY A 88 -2.70 -7.46 -20.52
C GLY A 88 -4.02 -7.03 -19.88
N PHE A 89 -4.04 -6.76 -18.58
CA PHE A 89 -5.20 -6.22 -17.87
C PHE A 89 -5.13 -4.70 -17.72
N THR A 90 -6.27 -4.07 -17.51
CA THR A 90 -6.37 -2.65 -17.13
C THR A 90 -6.60 -2.53 -15.63
N MET A 91 -5.78 -1.73 -14.94
CA MET A 91 -6.01 -1.42 -13.52
C MET A 91 -6.98 -0.26 -13.37
N VAL A 92 -8.01 -0.43 -12.52
CA VAL A 92 -8.94 0.62 -12.10
C VAL A 92 -8.71 0.86 -10.61
N MET A 93 -8.17 2.03 -10.26
CA MET A 93 -7.86 2.38 -8.87
C MET A 93 -8.94 3.26 -8.25
N GLN A 94 -9.30 2.96 -7.00
CA GLN A 94 -10.15 3.79 -6.14
C GLN A 94 -9.44 4.02 -4.81
N GLN A 95 -9.29 5.29 -4.44
CA GLN A 95 -8.80 5.66 -3.11
C GLN A 95 -9.98 5.97 -2.18
N ILE A 96 -9.87 5.52 -0.93
CA ILE A 96 -10.88 5.72 0.11
C ILE A 96 -10.23 6.23 1.40
N GLY A 97 -11.03 6.84 2.26
CA GLY A 97 -10.59 7.30 3.58
C GLY A 97 -10.32 6.14 4.55
N THR A 98 -9.63 6.43 5.63
CA THR A 98 -9.30 5.43 6.66
C THR A 98 -10.51 4.91 7.45
N CYS A 99 -11.65 5.62 7.40
CA CYS A 99 -12.90 5.22 8.04
C CYS A 99 -13.88 4.51 7.09
N ASP A 100 -13.56 4.48 5.78
CA ASP A 100 -14.42 3.86 4.78
C ASP A 100 -14.24 2.33 4.75
N ASP A 101 -15.24 1.64 4.21
CA ASP A 101 -15.26 0.18 4.07
C ASP A 101 -14.71 -0.19 2.68
N GLU A 102 -13.50 -0.70 2.63
CA GLU A 102 -12.82 -1.09 1.39
C GLU A 102 -13.50 -2.26 0.68
N VAL A 103 -14.04 -3.22 1.42
CA VAL A 103 -14.70 -4.40 0.83
C VAL A 103 -16.01 -3.97 0.15
N LYS A 104 -16.78 -3.10 0.81
CA LYS A 104 -17.99 -2.52 0.22
C LYS A 104 -17.67 -1.68 -1.02
N CYS A 105 -16.61 -0.87 -0.95
CA CYS A 105 -16.12 -0.11 -2.11
C CYS A 105 -15.75 -1.05 -3.26
N GLY A 106 -14.97 -2.10 -2.98
CA GLY A 106 -14.57 -3.11 -3.95
C GLY A 106 -15.76 -3.81 -4.60
N ALA A 107 -16.77 -4.18 -3.81
CA ALA A 107 -17.99 -4.81 -4.31
C ALA A 107 -18.83 -3.90 -5.23
N VAL A 108 -18.83 -2.60 -4.98
CA VAL A 108 -19.45 -1.61 -5.89
C VAL A 108 -18.65 -1.51 -7.19
N MET A 109 -17.32 -1.34 -7.09
CA MET A 109 -16.43 -1.28 -8.24
C MET A 109 -16.51 -2.55 -9.11
N GLU A 110 -16.54 -3.73 -8.48
CA GLU A 110 -16.71 -5.03 -9.17
C GLU A 110 -17.90 -4.99 -10.12
N ARG A 111 -19.05 -4.56 -9.64
CA ARG A 111 -20.30 -4.52 -10.43
C ARG A 111 -20.29 -3.44 -11.48
N GLU A 112 -19.87 -2.22 -11.13
CA GLU A 112 -19.87 -1.07 -12.05
C GLU A 112 -18.85 -1.21 -13.18
N LYS A 113 -17.66 -1.71 -12.86
CA LYS A 113 -16.54 -1.83 -13.82
C LYS A 113 -16.38 -3.25 -14.36
N ARG A 114 -17.20 -4.22 -13.89
CA ARG A 114 -17.13 -5.65 -14.28
C ARG A 114 -15.73 -6.22 -14.06
N LEU A 115 -15.16 -5.95 -12.90
CA LEU A 115 -13.81 -6.37 -12.55
C LEU A 115 -13.71 -7.89 -12.56
N GLN A 116 -12.52 -8.41 -12.89
CA GLN A 116 -12.20 -9.84 -12.79
C GLN A 116 -11.52 -10.21 -11.48
N GLY A 117 -11.03 -9.24 -10.73
CA GLY A 117 -10.40 -9.42 -9.44
C GLY A 117 -10.08 -8.09 -8.79
N ILE A 118 -9.73 -8.11 -7.50
CA ILE A 118 -9.47 -6.90 -6.71
C ILE A 118 -8.23 -7.11 -5.83
N VAL A 119 -7.34 -6.10 -5.79
CA VAL A 119 -6.34 -5.95 -4.74
C VAL A 119 -6.84 -4.90 -3.74
N PHE A 120 -6.85 -5.25 -2.46
CA PHE A 120 -7.05 -4.32 -1.36
C PHE A 120 -5.69 -3.95 -0.78
N LEU A 121 -5.31 -2.68 -0.84
CA LEU A 121 -4.04 -2.17 -0.30
C LEU A 121 -4.32 -1.38 0.98
N GLY A 122 -3.84 -1.94 2.10
CA GLY A 122 -4.29 -1.56 3.43
C GLY A 122 -5.73 -2.01 3.67
N GLY A 123 -6.14 -2.14 4.93
CA GLY A 123 -7.48 -2.59 5.24
C GLY A 123 -7.74 -2.64 6.73
N ARG A 124 -8.94 -3.05 7.10
CA ARG A 124 -9.28 -3.47 8.46
C ARG A 124 -8.68 -4.86 8.70
N PHE A 125 -8.32 -5.16 9.94
CA PHE A 125 -7.71 -6.43 10.31
C PHE A 125 -8.69 -7.36 11.06
N ASP A 126 -9.98 -7.08 10.97
CA ASP A 126 -11.07 -7.73 11.69
C ASP A 126 -12.13 -8.35 10.76
N TYR A 127 -11.77 -8.71 9.52
CA TYR A 127 -12.73 -9.29 8.59
C TYR A 127 -13.28 -10.62 9.04
N THR A 128 -14.57 -10.82 8.69
CA THR A 128 -15.28 -12.08 8.82
C THR A 128 -15.65 -12.63 7.45
N PRO A 129 -15.98 -13.93 7.31
CA PRO A 129 -16.52 -14.47 6.07
C PRO A 129 -17.74 -13.72 5.53
N ALA A 130 -18.58 -13.18 6.43
CA ALA A 130 -19.76 -12.41 6.07
C ALA A 130 -19.39 -11.06 5.38
N ASP A 131 -18.31 -10.42 5.81
CA ASP A 131 -17.84 -9.18 5.18
C ASP A 131 -17.41 -9.43 3.74
N LEU A 132 -16.77 -10.56 3.47
CA LEU A 132 -16.25 -10.91 2.16
C LEU A 132 -17.29 -11.53 1.22
N ALA A 133 -18.42 -12.01 1.75
CA ALA A 133 -19.49 -12.67 0.98
C ALA A 133 -20.14 -11.76 -0.09
N MET A 134 -19.93 -10.44 -0.02
CA MET A 134 -20.43 -9.52 -1.05
C MET A 134 -19.57 -9.45 -2.31
N LEU A 135 -18.34 -10.00 -2.29
CA LEU A 135 -17.44 -10.09 -3.44
C LEU A 135 -17.73 -11.38 -4.23
N ASN A 136 -17.78 -11.29 -5.56
CA ASN A 136 -17.98 -12.44 -6.44
C ASN A 136 -16.75 -12.72 -7.31
N VAL A 137 -15.67 -11.97 -7.13
CA VAL A 137 -14.40 -12.13 -7.85
C VAL A 137 -13.28 -12.43 -6.88
N PRO A 138 -12.19 -13.07 -7.32
CA PRO A 138 -10.99 -13.24 -6.52
C PRO A 138 -10.45 -11.92 -5.97
N PHE A 139 -9.89 -11.97 -4.77
CA PHE A 139 -9.26 -10.80 -4.17
C PHE A 139 -7.98 -11.17 -3.42
N VAL A 140 -7.09 -10.21 -3.27
CA VAL A 140 -5.85 -10.30 -2.50
C VAL A 140 -5.71 -9.05 -1.62
N CYS A 141 -5.37 -9.25 -0.36
CA CYS A 141 -5.07 -8.17 0.58
C CYS A 141 -3.56 -7.94 0.64
N CYS A 142 -3.11 -6.71 0.36
CA CYS A 142 -1.71 -6.29 0.46
C CYS A 142 -1.53 -5.41 1.69
N SER A 143 -0.46 -5.63 2.46
CA SER A 143 -0.22 -4.96 3.75
C SER A 143 -1.39 -5.18 4.71
N TYR A 144 -1.68 -6.45 4.98
CA TYR A 144 -2.85 -6.91 5.73
C TYR A 144 -2.48 -8.03 6.71
N SER A 145 -3.14 -8.06 7.85
CA SER A 145 -3.12 -9.15 8.82
C SER A 145 -4.56 -9.51 9.22
N ASN A 146 -4.81 -10.81 9.39
CA ASN A 146 -6.10 -11.30 9.92
C ASN A 146 -6.08 -11.49 11.45
N ARG A 147 -5.20 -10.77 12.15
CA ARG A 147 -4.96 -10.94 13.61
C ARG A 147 -6.21 -10.78 14.46
N TYR A 148 -7.11 -9.89 14.06
CA TYR A 148 -8.32 -9.57 14.81
C TYR A 148 -9.58 -10.09 14.12
N GLY A 149 -9.46 -10.71 12.94
CA GLY A 149 -10.55 -11.27 12.16
C GLY A 149 -10.82 -12.74 12.47
N THR A 150 -11.80 -13.29 11.78
CA THR A 150 -12.20 -14.70 11.91
C THR A 150 -12.06 -15.50 10.62
N LEU A 151 -11.36 -14.95 9.62
CA LEU A 151 -11.04 -15.69 8.40
C LEU A 151 -10.06 -16.84 8.71
N ILE A 152 -10.22 -17.93 8.04
CA ILE A 152 -9.28 -19.07 8.12
C ILE A 152 -8.41 -19.16 6.87
N GLU A 153 -7.29 -19.86 6.98
CA GLU A 153 -6.41 -20.13 5.84
C GLU A 153 -7.21 -20.84 4.72
N GLY A 154 -7.05 -20.33 3.49
CA GLY A 154 -7.82 -20.80 2.32
C GLY A 154 -9.08 -19.99 2.02
N GLU A 155 -9.49 -19.05 2.86
CA GLU A 155 -10.62 -18.17 2.60
C GLU A 155 -10.21 -16.80 2.02
N TYR A 156 -8.92 -16.45 2.13
CA TYR A 156 -8.38 -15.19 1.63
C TYR A 156 -6.94 -15.34 1.17
N SER A 157 -6.48 -14.39 0.38
CA SER A 157 -5.06 -14.26 0.01
C SER A 157 -4.49 -12.97 0.58
N SER A 158 -3.23 -13.03 1.06
CA SER A 158 -2.55 -11.84 1.56
C SER A 158 -1.06 -11.85 1.26
N VAL A 159 -0.51 -10.65 1.10
CA VAL A 159 0.94 -10.40 1.06
C VAL A 159 1.26 -9.32 2.07
N SER A 160 2.12 -9.62 3.03
CA SER A 160 2.44 -8.71 4.15
C SER A 160 3.84 -8.96 4.67
N ILE A 161 4.18 -8.30 5.77
CA ILE A 161 5.36 -8.59 6.62
C ILE A 161 4.89 -9.08 7.99
N ALA A 162 5.80 -9.61 8.78
CA ALA A 162 5.56 -9.90 10.20
C ALA A 162 5.71 -8.60 11.01
N ASP A 163 4.64 -7.79 11.09
CA ASP A 163 4.67 -6.42 11.66
C ASP A 163 5.13 -6.37 13.11
N GLY A 164 4.65 -7.30 13.95
CA GLY A 164 5.05 -7.41 15.35
C GLY A 164 6.54 -7.72 15.49
N ASP A 165 7.01 -8.75 14.77
CA ASP A 165 8.41 -9.18 14.79
C ASP A 165 9.33 -8.08 14.24
N THR A 166 8.88 -7.35 13.20
CA THR A 166 9.63 -6.23 12.62
C THR A 166 9.75 -5.08 13.61
N ALA A 167 8.69 -4.77 14.35
CA ALA A 167 8.72 -3.75 15.40
C ALA A 167 9.61 -4.19 16.56
N GLN A 168 9.53 -5.46 16.96
CA GLN A 168 10.43 -6.01 17.96
C GLN A 168 11.89 -5.85 17.52
N GLN A 169 12.25 -6.20 16.30
CA GLN A 169 13.61 -6.02 15.76
C GLN A 169 14.09 -4.56 15.81
N ALA A 170 13.21 -3.60 15.50
CA ALA A 170 13.54 -2.18 15.57
C ALA A 170 13.87 -1.74 17.01
N VAL A 171 13.09 -2.17 17.97
CA VAL A 171 13.32 -1.84 19.41
C VAL A 171 14.54 -2.57 19.95
N GLU A 172 14.77 -3.82 19.55
CA GLU A 172 15.98 -4.58 19.87
C GLU A 172 17.24 -3.87 19.38
N GLU A 173 17.19 -3.24 18.20
CA GLU A 173 18.32 -2.46 17.69
C GLU A 173 18.65 -1.27 18.61
N LEU A 174 17.63 -0.56 19.10
CA LEU A 174 17.82 0.51 20.10
C LEU A 174 18.36 -0.03 21.42
N TYR A 175 17.83 -1.17 21.87
CA TYR A 175 18.30 -1.81 23.10
C TYR A 175 19.78 -2.23 23.02
N ARG A 176 20.23 -2.80 21.92
CA ARG A 176 21.62 -3.17 21.65
C ARG A 176 22.57 -1.98 21.68
N HIS A 177 22.09 -0.81 21.29
CA HIS A 177 22.83 0.44 21.39
C HIS A 177 22.87 1.02 22.82
N GLY A 178 22.19 0.38 23.79
CA GLY A 178 22.23 0.77 25.20
C GLY A 178 21.02 1.58 25.67
N HIS A 179 20.05 1.87 24.80
CA HIS A 179 18.83 2.59 25.19
C HIS A 179 17.95 1.75 26.12
N ARG A 180 17.37 2.40 27.12
CA ARG A 180 16.44 1.80 28.09
C ARG A 180 15.17 2.61 28.27
N ARG A 181 15.22 3.93 28.02
CA ARG A 181 14.06 4.81 27.97
C ARG A 181 13.74 5.06 26.49
N ILE A 182 12.88 4.21 25.95
CA ILE A 182 12.50 4.19 24.52
C ILE A 182 11.05 4.61 24.41
N ALA A 183 10.78 5.72 23.72
CA ALA A 183 9.41 6.15 23.40
C ALA A 183 8.88 5.40 22.18
N ALA A 184 7.58 5.12 22.15
CA ALA A 184 6.87 4.61 20.98
C ALA A 184 5.98 5.71 20.38
N LEU A 185 6.10 5.95 19.08
CA LEU A 185 5.23 6.84 18.32
C LEU A 185 4.28 5.99 17.47
N ILE A 186 3.01 5.99 17.88
CA ILE A 186 1.95 5.14 17.29
C ILE A 186 0.83 5.99 16.70
N SER A 187 -0.04 5.42 15.83
CA SER A 187 -1.19 6.15 15.31
C SER A 187 -2.30 6.28 16.36
N ARG A 188 -3.01 5.22 16.63
CA ARG A 188 -4.08 5.16 17.63
C ARG A 188 -3.88 3.94 18.52
N PRO A 189 -4.13 4.02 19.82
CA PRO A 189 -4.16 2.85 20.67
C PRO A 189 -5.40 2.01 20.39
N ASN A 190 -5.27 0.69 20.46
CA ASN A 190 -6.38 -0.29 20.34
C ASN A 190 -7.20 -0.18 19.03
N ASP A 191 -6.58 0.19 17.92
CA ASP A 191 -7.26 0.42 16.65
C ASP A 191 -7.40 -0.83 15.75
N GLN A 192 -7.01 -2.01 16.25
CA GLN A 192 -7.04 -3.27 15.51
C GLN A 192 -6.43 -3.16 14.10
N SER A 193 -5.32 -2.42 14.01
CA SER A 193 -4.61 -2.13 12.76
C SER A 193 -3.14 -2.49 12.87
N ILE A 194 -2.39 -2.14 11.82
CA ILE A 194 -0.94 -2.24 11.78
C ILE A 194 -0.26 -1.50 12.94
N SER A 195 -0.84 -0.38 13.37
CA SER A 195 -0.33 0.39 14.52
C SER A 195 -0.33 -0.44 15.79
N GLN A 196 -1.40 -1.17 16.03
CA GLN A 196 -1.51 -2.04 17.21
C GLN A 196 -0.52 -3.21 17.14
N LEU A 197 -0.35 -3.83 15.97
CA LEU A 197 0.61 -4.93 15.80
C LEU A 197 2.04 -4.48 16.08
N ARG A 198 2.44 -3.33 15.56
CA ARG A 198 3.78 -2.77 15.78
C ARG A 198 3.96 -2.28 17.22
N TYR A 199 2.91 -1.78 17.85
CA TYR A 199 2.92 -1.46 19.27
C TYR A 199 3.09 -2.72 20.14
N GLU A 200 2.39 -3.81 19.83
CA GLU A 200 2.56 -5.09 20.53
C GLU A 200 4.01 -5.60 20.43
N GLY A 201 4.64 -5.46 19.25
CA GLY A 201 6.05 -5.80 19.06
C GLY A 201 7.00 -4.92 19.91
N TYR A 202 6.72 -3.62 20.04
CA TYR A 202 7.44 -2.74 20.94
C TYR A 202 7.30 -3.19 22.41
N VAL A 203 6.09 -3.50 22.86
CA VAL A 203 5.83 -4.00 24.23
C VAL A 203 6.61 -5.29 24.47
N GLN A 204 6.52 -6.26 23.56
CA GLN A 204 7.21 -7.54 23.66
C GLN A 204 8.75 -7.38 23.74
N ALA A 205 9.32 -6.44 22.97
CA ALA A 205 10.75 -6.16 23.02
C ALA A 205 11.16 -5.61 24.40
N LEU A 206 10.43 -4.66 24.96
CA LEU A 206 10.73 -4.13 26.29
C LEU A 206 10.58 -5.18 27.40
N GLU A 207 9.49 -5.94 27.37
CA GLU A 207 9.21 -6.99 28.36
C GLU A 207 10.26 -8.11 28.34
N SER A 208 10.75 -8.50 27.15
CA SER A 208 11.81 -9.51 27.03
C SER A 208 13.11 -9.12 27.72
N HIS A 209 13.32 -7.81 27.92
CA HIS A 209 14.46 -7.24 28.64
C HIS A 209 14.14 -6.76 30.07
N GLY A 210 12.94 -7.07 30.57
CA GLY A 210 12.49 -6.67 31.89
C GLY A 210 12.29 -5.15 32.04
N ILE A 211 12.09 -4.43 30.94
CA ILE A 211 11.80 -2.99 30.93
C ILE A 211 10.28 -2.81 30.94
N PRO A 212 9.70 -2.18 31.97
CA PRO A 212 8.27 -1.92 32.00
C PRO A 212 7.90 -0.86 30.94
N VAL A 213 6.75 -1.03 30.30
CA VAL A 213 6.21 -0.01 29.41
C VAL A 213 5.78 1.20 30.25
N ASP A 214 6.34 2.36 29.93
CA ASP A 214 5.95 3.64 30.51
C ASP A 214 4.85 4.27 29.65
N PRO A 215 3.60 4.40 30.14
CA PRO A 215 2.52 4.98 29.35
C PRO A 215 2.76 6.43 28.90
N GLU A 216 3.60 7.19 29.60
CA GLU A 216 3.94 8.57 29.23
C GLU A 216 4.87 8.63 28.01
N LEU A 217 5.55 7.51 27.70
CA LEU A 217 6.40 7.37 26.52
C LEU A 217 5.66 6.77 25.31
N VAL A 218 4.37 6.46 25.42
CA VAL A 218 3.52 6.04 24.30
C VAL A 218 2.82 7.26 23.72
N ILE A 219 3.37 7.75 22.62
CA ILE A 219 2.92 8.99 21.97
C ILE A 219 1.97 8.63 20.81
N SER A 220 0.71 9.06 20.90
CA SER A 220 -0.29 8.83 19.87
C SER A 220 -0.47 10.06 18.96
N THR A 221 -0.54 9.83 17.64
CA THR A 221 -0.68 10.89 16.63
C THR A 221 -2.09 10.96 16.04
N GLY A 222 -2.89 9.88 16.16
CA GLY A 222 -4.20 9.77 15.51
C GLY A 222 -4.14 9.29 14.04
N GLY A 223 -2.98 9.29 13.38
CA GLY A 223 -2.75 8.87 12.01
C GLY A 223 -1.28 8.65 11.69
N PHE A 224 -0.95 8.53 10.40
CA PHE A 224 0.42 8.30 9.91
C PHE A 224 1.07 9.55 9.30
N ASP A 225 0.43 10.71 9.44
CA ASP A 225 0.88 11.95 8.80
C ASP A 225 2.08 12.57 9.52
N VAL A 226 3.02 13.10 8.74
CA VAL A 226 4.22 13.80 9.21
C VAL A 226 3.88 14.95 10.17
N ARG A 227 2.83 15.73 9.85
CA ARG A 227 2.38 16.89 10.64
C ARG A 227 1.85 16.47 12.01
N ASP A 228 1.05 15.41 12.05
CA ASP A 228 0.47 14.92 13.30
C ASP A 228 1.55 14.34 14.21
N ALA A 229 2.51 13.60 13.63
CA ALA A 229 3.67 13.10 14.35
C ALA A 229 4.54 14.23 14.93
N TYR A 230 4.81 15.28 14.14
CA TYR A 230 5.50 16.47 14.62
C TYR A 230 4.79 17.10 15.82
N SER A 231 3.47 17.31 15.69
CA SER A 231 2.68 17.98 16.74
C SER A 231 2.61 17.14 18.02
N ALA A 232 2.45 15.82 17.89
CA ALA A 232 2.37 14.92 19.04
C ALA A 232 3.70 14.82 19.81
N VAL A 233 4.82 14.70 19.09
CA VAL A 233 6.15 14.65 19.73
C VAL A 233 6.50 15.98 20.36
N LYS A 234 6.23 17.11 19.69
CA LYS A 234 6.41 18.45 20.27
C LYS A 234 5.63 18.60 21.56
N ALA A 235 4.36 18.23 21.57
CA ALA A 235 3.53 18.29 22.78
C ALA A 235 4.04 17.35 23.90
N ALA A 236 4.58 16.17 23.56
CA ALA A 236 5.20 15.27 24.54
C ALA A 236 6.45 15.91 25.18
N LEU A 237 7.32 16.52 24.40
CA LEU A 237 8.51 17.22 24.88
C LEU A 237 8.15 18.44 25.76
N GLU A 238 7.14 19.20 25.39
CA GLU A 238 6.63 20.35 26.18
C GLU A 238 6.03 19.90 27.53
N ARG A 239 5.51 18.68 27.65
CA ARG A 239 5.08 18.08 28.91
C ARG A 239 6.23 17.50 29.75
N GLY A 240 7.46 17.52 29.22
CA GLY A 240 8.63 17.01 29.91
C GLY A 240 8.90 15.52 29.72
N ALA A 241 8.35 14.90 28.66
CA ALA A 241 8.66 13.52 28.35
C ALA A 241 10.17 13.34 28.16
N ASP A 242 10.76 12.41 28.92
CA ASP A 242 12.18 12.14 28.94
C ASP A 242 12.47 10.75 28.38
N PHE A 243 13.13 10.70 27.21
CA PHE A 243 13.54 9.48 26.52
C PHE A 243 14.83 9.71 25.75
N THR A 244 15.61 8.64 25.59
CA THR A 244 16.88 8.66 24.85
C THR A 244 16.75 8.09 23.44
N ALA A 245 15.66 7.40 23.15
CA ALA A 245 15.35 6.89 21.83
C ALA A 245 13.85 6.90 21.54
N LEU A 246 13.50 6.96 20.26
CA LEU A 246 12.14 6.94 19.78
C LEU A 246 12.02 5.88 18.67
N PHE A 247 11.11 4.93 18.87
CA PHE A 247 10.64 4.02 17.85
C PHE A 247 9.36 4.60 17.22
N ALA A 248 9.40 4.91 15.94
CA ALA A 248 8.22 5.30 15.16
C ALA A 248 7.72 4.13 14.33
N ILE A 249 6.42 3.86 14.37
CA ILE A 249 5.84 2.73 13.63
C ILE A 249 5.88 2.91 12.10
N ALA A 250 6.21 4.09 11.59
CA ALA A 250 6.34 4.39 10.16
C ALA A 250 7.40 5.47 9.91
N ASP A 251 8.10 5.41 8.78
CA ASP A 251 9.11 6.40 8.38
C ASP A 251 8.53 7.82 8.28
N SER A 252 7.31 7.98 7.76
CA SER A 252 6.63 9.27 7.68
C SER A 252 6.47 9.91 9.06
N MET A 253 6.13 9.11 10.07
CA MET A 253 6.01 9.58 11.45
C MET A 253 7.37 9.92 12.05
N ALA A 254 8.40 9.11 11.75
CA ALA A 254 9.77 9.39 12.20
C ALA A 254 10.29 10.73 11.66
N ILE A 255 10.01 11.06 10.39
CA ILE A 255 10.40 12.35 9.80
C ILE A 255 9.78 13.52 10.59
N GLY A 256 8.50 13.42 10.93
CA GLY A 256 7.83 14.43 11.76
C GLY A 256 8.43 14.53 13.18
N ALA A 257 8.69 13.37 13.80
CA ALA A 257 9.29 13.28 15.12
C ALA A 257 10.70 13.89 15.17
N MET A 258 11.54 13.55 14.18
CA MET A 258 12.90 14.08 14.08
C MET A 258 12.89 15.60 13.97
N ARG A 259 11.98 16.16 13.19
CA ARG A 259 11.81 17.61 13.09
C ARG A 259 11.42 18.22 14.44
N ALA A 260 10.48 17.63 15.18
CA ALA A 260 10.06 18.12 16.49
C ALA A 260 11.20 18.07 17.52
N LEU A 261 11.99 16.99 17.51
CA LEU A 261 13.18 16.85 18.36
C LEU A 261 14.21 17.95 18.07
N MET A 262 14.53 18.21 16.81
CA MET A 262 15.47 19.25 16.39
C MET A 262 14.98 20.66 16.78
N ASP A 263 13.70 20.95 16.59
CA ASP A 263 13.10 22.24 16.98
C ASP A 263 13.12 22.44 18.51
N ALA A 264 13.12 21.35 19.30
CA ALA A 264 13.32 21.38 20.73
C ALA A 264 14.81 21.41 21.16
N GLY A 265 15.73 21.56 20.19
CA GLY A 265 17.18 21.64 20.45
C GLY A 265 17.86 20.30 20.70
N LYS A 266 17.19 19.18 20.46
CA LYS A 266 17.76 17.82 20.57
C LYS A 266 18.55 17.48 19.31
N ARG A 267 19.75 16.95 19.45
CA ARG A 267 20.55 16.42 18.35
C ARG A 267 20.23 14.95 18.13
N ILE A 268 20.16 14.55 16.89
CA ILE A 268 19.93 13.17 16.47
C ILE A 268 21.21 12.69 15.78
N PRO A 269 21.85 11.61 16.25
CA PRO A 269 21.39 10.66 17.28
C PRO A 269 21.86 10.99 18.71
N GLU A 270 22.68 12.04 18.96
CA GLU A 270 23.46 12.24 20.17
C GLU A 270 22.63 12.43 21.44
N ASP A 271 21.47 13.12 21.33
CA ASP A 271 20.57 13.38 22.47
C ASP A 271 19.32 12.50 22.40
N CYS A 272 18.97 12.01 21.20
CA CYS A 272 17.87 11.07 20.99
C CYS A 272 18.09 10.28 19.71
N SER A 273 18.12 8.96 19.80
CA SER A 273 18.10 8.05 18.64
C SER A 273 16.71 7.88 18.09
N VAL A 274 16.60 7.69 16.76
CA VAL A 274 15.30 7.45 16.09
C VAL A 274 15.42 6.27 15.13
N ILE A 275 14.49 5.32 15.24
CA ILE A 275 14.34 4.19 14.31
C ILE A 275 12.88 4.05 13.89
N ALA A 276 12.66 3.53 12.68
CA ALA A 276 11.30 3.35 12.16
C ALA A 276 11.15 2.07 11.33
N ILE A 277 9.97 1.93 10.72
CA ILE A 277 9.63 0.89 9.75
C ILE A 277 9.11 1.59 8.49
N ASP A 278 9.35 1.05 7.35
CA ASP A 278 8.89 1.18 5.98
C ASP A 278 10.06 1.17 4.99
N GLY A 279 11.12 1.95 5.22
CA GLY A 279 12.25 2.07 4.29
C GLY A 279 11.96 3.03 3.14
N LEU A 280 11.19 4.10 3.37
CA LEU A 280 10.91 5.11 2.34
C LEU A 280 12.21 5.65 1.73
N GLU A 281 12.23 5.88 0.41
CA GLU A 281 13.39 6.46 -0.25
C GLU A 281 13.75 7.81 0.37
N LEU A 282 12.76 8.67 0.62
CA LEU A 282 12.96 9.99 1.20
C LEU A 282 13.69 9.96 2.54
N SER A 283 13.47 8.93 3.36
CA SER A 283 14.08 8.83 4.69
C SER A 283 15.60 8.58 4.65
N ALA A 284 16.15 8.22 3.47
CA ALA A 284 17.59 8.16 3.24
C ALA A 284 18.24 9.52 2.93
N TYR A 285 17.45 10.52 2.54
CA TYR A 285 17.92 11.84 2.12
C TYR A 285 17.65 12.96 3.13
N ILE A 286 17.04 12.65 4.26
CA ILE A 286 16.92 13.61 5.39
C ILE A 286 18.23 13.64 6.20
N GLU A 287 18.41 14.66 7.05
CA GLU A 287 19.61 14.78 7.89
C GLU A 287 19.22 14.68 9.38
N PRO A 288 19.76 13.71 10.10
CA PRO A 288 20.54 12.56 9.61
C PRO A 288 19.66 11.55 8.84
N PRO A 289 20.25 10.72 7.94
CA PRO A 289 19.53 9.62 7.30
C PRO A 289 18.94 8.66 8.33
N LEU A 290 17.68 8.29 8.13
CA LEU A 290 16.93 7.46 9.07
C LEU A 290 17.36 5.99 9.02
N THR A 291 17.63 5.39 10.18
CA THR A 291 17.72 3.95 10.36
C THR A 291 16.33 3.37 10.39
N THR A 292 16.04 2.38 9.54
CA THR A 292 14.67 1.85 9.37
C THR A 292 14.65 0.40 8.93
N LEU A 293 13.63 -0.36 9.34
CA LEU A 293 13.33 -1.69 8.84
C LEU A 293 12.57 -1.53 7.51
N CYS A 294 13.27 -1.79 6.39
CA CYS A 294 12.70 -1.66 5.06
C CYS A 294 11.74 -2.81 4.75
N GLN A 295 10.53 -2.48 4.37
CA GLN A 295 9.58 -3.40 3.78
C GLN A 295 9.89 -3.57 2.29
N PRO A 296 9.77 -4.77 1.72
CA PRO A 296 10.01 -5.02 0.30
C PRO A 296 8.80 -4.58 -0.56
N MET A 297 8.53 -3.26 -0.62
CA MET A 297 7.32 -2.67 -1.19
C MET A 297 7.05 -3.11 -2.64
N GLU A 298 8.09 -3.10 -3.49
CA GLU A 298 7.97 -3.54 -4.89
C GLU A 298 7.58 -5.02 -4.97
N GLU A 299 8.19 -5.86 -4.14
CA GLU A 299 7.90 -7.29 -4.08
C GLU A 299 6.49 -7.55 -3.53
N MET A 300 6.06 -6.81 -2.50
CA MET A 300 4.69 -6.88 -1.96
C MET A 300 3.65 -6.62 -3.06
N GLY A 301 3.84 -5.56 -3.84
CA GLY A 301 2.95 -5.21 -4.94
C GLY A 301 2.96 -6.26 -6.05
N ARG A 302 4.15 -6.70 -6.47
CA ARG A 302 4.32 -7.70 -7.52
C ARG A 302 3.64 -9.03 -7.13
N ARG A 303 3.92 -9.54 -5.92
CA ARG A 303 3.34 -10.81 -5.43
C ARG A 303 1.82 -10.74 -5.30
N SER A 304 1.30 -9.62 -4.77
CA SER A 304 -0.16 -9.42 -4.67
C SER A 304 -0.85 -9.49 -6.03
N ALA A 305 -0.27 -8.86 -7.05
CA ALA A 305 -0.81 -8.90 -8.40
C ALA A 305 -0.67 -10.29 -9.05
N GLU A 306 0.46 -10.98 -8.85
CA GLU A 306 0.68 -12.35 -9.38
C GLU A 306 -0.30 -13.35 -8.80
N ILE A 307 -0.51 -13.35 -7.48
CA ILE A 307 -1.50 -14.22 -6.81
C ILE A 307 -2.88 -13.95 -7.37
N LEU A 308 -3.27 -12.67 -7.50
CA LEU A 308 -4.58 -12.33 -8.06
C LEU A 308 -4.74 -12.81 -9.51
N LEU A 309 -3.73 -12.59 -10.36
CA LEU A 309 -3.76 -13.00 -11.76
C LEU A 309 -3.83 -14.52 -11.92
N ASP A 310 -3.16 -15.28 -11.04
CA ASP A 310 -3.25 -16.73 -11.02
C ASP A 310 -4.67 -17.20 -10.67
N MET A 311 -5.29 -16.60 -9.65
CA MET A 311 -6.68 -16.89 -9.28
C MET A 311 -7.67 -16.55 -10.42
N VAL A 312 -7.45 -15.43 -11.12
CA VAL A 312 -8.30 -14.98 -12.24
C VAL A 312 -8.17 -15.89 -13.45
N ARG A 313 -6.95 -16.32 -13.80
CA ARG A 313 -6.66 -17.10 -15.01
C ARG A 313 -6.82 -18.59 -14.83
N HIS A 314 -6.32 -19.10 -13.72
CA HIS A 314 -6.14 -20.54 -13.51
C HIS A 314 -7.02 -21.10 -12.39
N LYS A 315 -7.85 -20.25 -11.73
CA LYS A 315 -8.59 -20.62 -10.52
C LYS A 315 -7.64 -21.15 -9.43
N GLY A 316 -6.49 -20.51 -9.30
CA GLY A 316 -5.49 -20.81 -8.28
C GLY A 316 -6.08 -20.76 -6.86
N SER A 317 -5.41 -21.44 -5.94
CA SER A 317 -5.80 -21.43 -4.52
C SER A 317 -5.40 -20.11 -3.84
N HIS A 318 -6.02 -19.84 -2.70
CA HIS A 318 -5.59 -18.77 -1.81
C HIS A 318 -4.15 -18.99 -1.31
N ALA A 319 -3.41 -17.91 -1.13
CA ALA A 319 -2.04 -17.91 -0.62
C ALA A 319 -1.84 -16.73 0.34
N CYS A 320 -1.21 -17.00 1.49
CA CYS A 320 -0.81 -15.98 2.44
C CYS A 320 0.73 -15.97 2.53
N GLU A 321 1.34 -14.86 2.13
CA GLU A 321 2.80 -14.69 2.08
C GLU A 321 3.27 -13.64 3.07
N LEU A 322 4.26 -14.00 3.90
CA LEU A 322 5.00 -13.06 4.74
C LEU A 322 6.38 -12.84 4.12
N LEU A 323 6.67 -11.60 3.74
CA LEU A 323 7.93 -11.21 3.14
C LEU A 323 8.90 -10.69 4.22
N PRO A 324 10.20 -10.97 4.10
CA PRO A 324 11.20 -10.51 5.07
C PRO A 324 11.44 -9.01 4.94
N THR A 325 11.68 -8.35 6.07
CA THR A 325 12.18 -6.99 6.14
C THR A 325 13.71 -6.97 6.24
N THR A 326 14.32 -5.84 5.88
CA THR A 326 15.78 -5.64 5.99
C THR A 326 16.09 -4.35 6.72
N LEU A 327 17.11 -4.37 7.60
CA LEU A 327 17.56 -3.17 8.28
C LEU A 327 18.40 -2.31 7.33
N ARG A 328 17.97 -1.07 7.08
CA ARG A 328 18.79 -0.04 6.47
C ARG A 328 19.42 0.82 7.57
N GLN A 329 20.71 0.70 7.73
CA GLN A 329 21.50 1.53 8.63
C GLN A 329 21.57 2.96 8.09
N GLY A 330 21.05 3.89 8.87
CA GLY A 330 21.24 5.33 8.68
C GLY A 330 22.25 5.90 9.65
N ARG A 331 22.04 7.15 10.04
CA ARG A 331 22.83 7.85 11.07
C ARG A 331 21.98 8.37 12.23
N SER A 332 20.74 7.89 12.33
CA SER A 332 19.79 8.34 13.34
C SER A 332 19.83 7.52 14.65
N VAL A 333 20.70 6.52 14.74
CA VAL A 333 20.85 5.66 15.92
C VAL A 333 22.32 5.63 16.37
N ALA A 334 22.55 5.86 17.66
CA ALA A 334 23.86 5.72 18.34
C ALA A 334 23.66 5.34 19.81
N ALA A 335 24.73 5.04 20.53
CA ALA A 335 24.64 4.82 21.98
C ALA A 335 24.20 6.10 22.72
N PRO A 336 23.36 5.98 23.76
CA PRO A 336 23.01 7.13 24.62
C PRO A 336 24.22 7.70 25.33
N ARG A 337 24.21 9.01 25.53
CA ARG A 337 25.25 9.70 26.29
C ARG A 337 25.02 9.63 27.80
#